data_4775092187142f8bef5e34776f115299
#
_entry.id   4775092187142f8bef5e34776f115299
#
_cell.length_a   1.000
_cell.length_b   1.000
_cell.length_c   1.000
_cell.angle_alpha   90.00
_cell.angle_beta   90.00
_cell.angle_gamma   90.00
#
_symmetry.space_group_name_H-M   'P 1'
#
loop_
_entity.id
_entity.type
_entity.pdbx_description
1 polymer ?
#
loop_
_entity_poly.entity_id
_entity_poly.type
_entity_poly.pdbx_seq_one_letter_code
_entity_poly.pdbx_strand_id
1 'polypeptide(L)'
;MEPERQTPEQASEPERVRESTVRIEPMTIADIDRCVALEQLLFPEDDPWQAVAFRSELAAGHNRYIAARDERGRMVGYAGIALLGDAEHPEAEVHTIGVDPICHRGGVGTLLLEALLAEAGKRGGPVFLEVRTDNQPAIAMYAKHGFHIIGLRKNYYHPSGADAYTMRRPELSAQGQAWRGAQADEVLS
;
A
#
# COMPACT_ATOMS: atom_id res chain seq x y z
N MET A 1 21.76 65.49 -9.74
CA MET A 1 21.21 64.66 -8.66
C MET A 1 20.27 63.67 -9.32
N GLU A 2 20.85 62.54 -9.76
CA GLU A 2 20.13 61.48 -10.47
C GLU A 2 19.55 60.52 -9.42
N PRO A 3 18.31 59.98 -9.63
CA PRO A 3 17.76 58.97 -8.73
C PRO A 3 18.31 57.57 -9.09
N GLU A 4 18.83 56.89 -8.09
CA GLU A 4 19.25 55.46 -8.13
C GLU A 4 18.10 54.57 -8.59
N ARG A 5 18.38 53.74 -9.61
CA ARG A 5 17.51 52.66 -10.05
C ARG A 5 17.67 51.49 -9.07
N GLN A 6 16.63 51.22 -8.31
CA GLN A 6 16.50 49.98 -7.52
C GLN A 6 16.34 48.80 -8.45
N THR A 7 17.24 47.84 -8.34
CA THR A 7 17.21 46.54 -9.00
C THR A 7 16.07 45.70 -8.38
N PRO A 8 15.21 45.04 -9.15
CA PRO A 8 14.18 44.16 -8.57
C PRO A 8 14.83 42.94 -7.97
N GLU A 9 14.45 42.70 -6.70
CA GLU A 9 14.73 41.54 -5.88
C GLU A 9 14.30 40.27 -6.64
N GLN A 10 15.23 39.35 -6.85
CA GLN A 10 14.99 38.06 -7.45
C GLN A 10 14.10 37.26 -6.48
N ALA A 11 12.83 37.11 -6.87
CA ALA A 11 11.94 36.16 -6.23
C ALA A 11 12.52 34.72 -6.41
N SER A 12 12.93 34.14 -5.31
CA SER A 12 13.35 32.74 -5.26
C SER A 12 12.20 31.84 -5.73
N GLU A 13 12.43 31.10 -6.82
CA GLU A 13 11.51 30.04 -7.26
C GLU A 13 11.26 29.07 -6.10
N PRO A 14 10.00 28.59 -5.93
CA PRO A 14 9.71 27.59 -4.91
C PRO A 14 10.51 26.32 -5.22
N GLU A 15 11.31 25.92 -4.25
CA GLU A 15 12.11 24.69 -4.26
C GLU A 15 11.19 23.51 -4.60
N ARG A 16 11.30 23.01 -5.83
CA ARG A 16 10.59 21.79 -6.24
C ARG A 16 11.01 20.69 -5.27
N VAL A 17 10.03 20.19 -4.51
CA VAL A 17 10.22 19.03 -3.66
C VAL A 17 10.83 17.94 -4.55
N ARG A 18 12.11 17.63 -4.32
CA ARG A 18 12.81 16.53 -5.00
C ARG A 18 12.02 15.28 -4.69
N GLU A 19 11.66 14.52 -5.74
CA GLU A 19 11.12 13.18 -5.57
C GLU A 19 12.09 12.40 -4.69
N SER A 20 11.70 12.16 -3.44
CA SER A 20 12.51 11.37 -2.51
C SER A 20 12.63 9.98 -3.10
N THR A 21 13.85 9.57 -3.43
CA THR A 21 14.12 8.23 -3.93
C THR A 21 13.86 7.23 -2.80
N VAL A 22 12.71 6.57 -2.86
CA VAL A 22 12.34 5.50 -1.92
C VAL A 22 12.81 4.17 -2.50
N ARG A 23 13.50 3.36 -1.68
CA ARG A 23 13.92 2.00 -2.05
C ARG A 23 13.04 0.99 -1.35
N ILE A 24 12.67 -0.06 -2.07
CA ILE A 24 11.94 -1.20 -1.53
C ILE A 24 12.94 -2.33 -1.27
N GLU A 25 12.95 -2.82 -0.04
CA GLU A 25 13.88 -3.86 0.43
C GLU A 25 13.11 -4.93 1.23
N PRO A 26 13.60 -6.16 1.33
CA PRO A 26 13.01 -7.15 2.23
C PRO A 26 13.02 -6.62 3.67
N MET A 27 11.90 -6.83 4.36
CA MET A 27 11.78 -6.52 5.78
C MET A 27 12.53 -7.55 6.62
N THR A 28 13.14 -7.11 7.69
CA THR A 28 13.91 -7.94 8.62
C THR A 28 13.40 -7.84 10.05
N ILE A 29 13.88 -8.71 10.94
CA ILE A 29 13.57 -8.64 12.38
C ILE A 29 13.96 -7.30 13.01
N ALA A 30 15.02 -6.66 12.50
CA ALA A 30 15.47 -5.35 12.99
C ALA A 30 14.46 -4.21 12.71
N ASP A 31 13.54 -4.41 11.78
CA ASP A 31 12.52 -3.43 11.39
C ASP A 31 11.26 -3.47 12.28
N ILE A 32 11.09 -4.51 13.09
CA ILE A 32 9.85 -4.78 13.82
C ILE A 32 9.47 -3.63 14.74
N ASP A 33 10.41 -3.08 15.48
CA ASP A 33 10.12 -1.99 16.43
C ASP A 33 9.57 -0.76 15.69
N ARG A 34 10.08 -0.49 14.48
CA ARG A 34 9.56 0.60 13.65
C ARG A 34 8.19 0.28 13.07
N CYS A 35 7.93 -0.97 12.68
CA CYS A 35 6.58 -1.40 12.25
C CYS A 35 5.56 -1.23 13.35
N VAL A 36 5.87 -1.68 14.57
CA VAL A 36 4.99 -1.51 15.74
C VAL A 36 4.69 -0.03 16.01
N ALA A 37 5.70 0.84 15.93
CA ALA A 37 5.49 2.27 16.09
C ALA A 37 4.59 2.87 14.99
N LEU A 38 4.71 2.40 13.76
CA LEU A 38 3.83 2.82 12.65
C LEU A 38 2.42 2.27 12.82
N GLU A 39 2.24 1.03 13.23
CA GLU A 39 0.93 0.44 13.53
C GLU A 39 0.16 1.25 14.56
N GLN A 40 0.81 1.58 15.68
CA GLN A 40 0.20 2.40 16.74
C GLN A 40 -0.18 3.80 16.26
N LEU A 41 0.56 4.35 15.30
CA LEU A 41 0.29 5.66 14.73
C LEU A 41 -0.85 5.63 13.70
N LEU A 42 -0.91 4.56 12.90
CA LEU A 42 -1.82 4.44 11.76
C LEU A 42 -3.18 3.82 12.13
N PHE A 43 -3.17 2.88 13.09
CA PHE A 43 -4.34 2.06 13.43
C PHE A 43 -4.63 2.03 14.94
N PRO A 44 -4.63 3.18 15.64
CA PRO A 44 -4.74 3.20 17.10
C PRO A 44 -6.07 2.63 17.62
N GLU A 45 -7.10 2.59 16.77
CA GLU A 45 -8.45 2.14 17.13
C GLU A 45 -8.74 0.68 16.76
N ASP A 46 -7.83 0.00 16.07
CA ASP A 46 -8.07 -1.30 15.43
C ASP A 46 -7.09 -2.39 15.90
N ASP A 47 -6.71 -2.40 17.17
CA ASP A 47 -5.78 -3.38 17.74
C ASP A 47 -4.48 -3.51 16.92
N PRO A 48 -3.64 -2.47 16.94
CA PRO A 48 -2.43 -2.41 16.12
C PRO A 48 -1.50 -3.58 16.38
N TRP A 49 -0.94 -4.13 15.32
CA TRP A 49 -0.08 -5.31 15.39
C TRP A 49 1.12 -5.10 16.31
N GLN A 50 1.33 -6.05 17.17
CA GLN A 50 2.44 -6.08 18.11
C GLN A 50 3.64 -6.83 17.53
N ALA A 51 4.80 -6.69 18.16
CA ALA A 51 6.03 -7.34 17.71
C ALA A 51 5.93 -8.85 17.53
N VAL A 52 5.08 -9.53 18.32
CA VAL A 52 4.88 -10.97 18.21
C VAL A 52 4.18 -11.35 16.90
N ALA A 53 3.22 -10.55 16.45
CA ALA A 53 2.54 -10.77 15.17
C ALA A 53 3.53 -10.64 14.00
N PHE A 54 4.30 -9.55 13.95
CA PHE A 54 5.34 -9.37 12.92
C PHE A 54 6.38 -10.47 12.90
N ARG A 55 6.82 -10.98 14.07
CA ARG A 55 7.75 -12.11 14.11
C ARG A 55 7.13 -13.37 13.52
N SER A 56 5.87 -13.65 13.83
CA SER A 56 5.13 -14.80 13.28
C SER A 56 5.01 -14.69 11.76
N GLU A 57 4.65 -13.51 11.26
CA GLU A 57 4.52 -13.25 9.83
C GLU A 57 5.84 -13.42 9.08
N LEU A 58 6.94 -12.89 9.61
CA LEU A 58 8.27 -13.02 9.02
C LEU A 58 8.79 -14.45 9.05
N ALA A 59 8.36 -15.26 10.02
CA ALA A 59 8.75 -16.68 10.12
C ALA A 59 7.95 -17.58 9.16
N ALA A 60 6.78 -17.13 8.67
CA ALA A 60 5.95 -17.90 7.77
C ALA A 60 6.54 -17.91 6.36
N GLY A 61 6.96 -19.08 5.89
CA GLY A 61 7.68 -19.26 4.62
C GLY A 61 6.91 -18.83 3.36
N HIS A 62 5.59 -18.74 3.44
CA HIS A 62 4.71 -18.30 2.37
C HIS A 62 4.45 -16.79 2.37
N ASN A 63 4.89 -16.07 3.40
CA ASN A 63 4.72 -14.63 3.50
C ASN A 63 5.93 -13.89 2.90
N ARG A 64 5.66 -12.70 2.39
CA ARG A 64 6.67 -11.75 1.92
C ARG A 64 6.38 -10.39 2.53
N TYR A 65 7.32 -9.90 3.32
CA TYR A 65 7.28 -8.57 3.94
C TYR A 65 8.39 -7.69 3.39
N ILE A 66 8.04 -6.44 3.08
CA ILE A 66 8.95 -5.45 2.48
C ILE A 66 8.88 -4.15 3.26
N ALA A 67 9.99 -3.42 3.24
CA ALA A 67 10.16 -2.10 3.83
C ALA A 67 10.47 -1.07 2.74
N ALA A 68 9.83 0.08 2.83
CA ALA A 68 10.16 1.26 2.04
C ALA A 68 11.11 2.15 2.83
N ARG A 69 12.29 2.46 2.28
CA ARG A 69 13.32 3.27 2.93
C ARG A 69 13.61 4.55 2.16
N ASP A 70 13.73 5.65 2.87
CA ASP A 70 14.17 6.93 2.31
C ASP A 70 15.68 6.94 2.00
N GLU A 71 16.17 8.03 1.43
CA GLU A 71 17.59 8.21 1.07
C GLU A 71 18.55 8.08 2.27
N ARG A 72 18.05 8.32 3.50
CA ARG A 72 18.80 8.18 4.74
C ARG A 72 18.74 6.76 5.32
N GLY A 73 18.10 5.82 4.62
CA GLY A 73 17.89 4.45 5.09
C GLY A 73 16.79 4.30 6.16
N ARG A 74 16.06 5.37 6.48
CA ARG A 74 14.98 5.33 7.45
C ARG A 74 13.75 4.67 6.83
N MET A 75 13.14 3.73 7.55
CA MET A 75 11.91 3.08 7.13
C MET A 75 10.74 4.05 7.21
N VAL A 76 10.12 4.31 6.07
CA VAL A 76 8.98 5.21 5.87
C VAL A 76 7.67 4.47 5.53
N GLY A 77 7.73 3.17 5.39
CA GLY A 77 6.57 2.31 5.17
C GLY A 77 6.93 0.84 5.13
N TYR A 78 5.94 0.00 5.21
CA TYR A 78 6.06 -1.45 5.13
C TYR A 78 4.81 -2.05 4.49
N ALA A 79 4.95 -3.27 3.99
CA ALA A 79 3.82 -4.02 3.48
C ALA A 79 4.07 -5.53 3.57
N GLY A 80 3.00 -6.30 3.64
CA GLY A 80 3.05 -7.75 3.71
C GLY A 80 1.99 -8.41 2.84
N ILE A 81 2.37 -9.55 2.25
CA ILE A 81 1.51 -10.41 1.43
C ILE A 81 1.76 -11.86 1.77
N ALA A 82 0.69 -12.65 1.86
CA ALA A 82 0.75 -14.10 1.89
C ALA A 82 0.59 -14.66 0.48
N LEU A 83 1.43 -15.63 0.12
CA LEU A 83 1.36 -16.38 -1.12
C LEU A 83 0.74 -17.75 -0.82
N LEU A 84 -0.54 -17.88 -1.10
CA LEU A 84 -1.40 -18.98 -0.70
C LEU A 84 -1.71 -19.93 -1.86
N GLY A 85 -2.45 -21.00 -1.58
CA GLY A 85 -2.80 -22.00 -2.57
C GLY A 85 -1.61 -22.85 -3.04
N ASP A 86 -1.84 -23.69 -4.02
CA ASP A 86 -0.84 -24.56 -4.66
C ASP A 86 -0.45 -24.07 -6.06
N ALA A 87 0.24 -24.89 -6.82
CA ALA A 87 0.68 -24.53 -8.17
C ALA A 87 -0.47 -24.49 -9.21
N GLU A 88 -1.56 -25.22 -8.95
CA GLU A 88 -2.72 -25.31 -9.84
C GLU A 88 -3.73 -24.19 -9.51
N HIS A 89 -3.81 -23.80 -8.24
CA HIS A 89 -4.74 -22.79 -7.73
C HIS A 89 -3.98 -21.77 -6.86
N PRO A 90 -3.06 -20.99 -7.44
CA PRO A 90 -2.35 -19.96 -6.69
C PRO A 90 -3.27 -18.80 -6.35
N GLU A 91 -3.10 -18.25 -5.16
CA GLU A 91 -3.73 -17.01 -4.74
C GLU A 91 -2.80 -16.22 -3.82
N ALA A 92 -3.09 -14.96 -3.60
CA ALA A 92 -2.35 -14.14 -2.67
C ALA A 92 -3.28 -13.21 -1.89
N GLU A 93 -2.88 -12.85 -0.67
CA GLU A 93 -3.61 -11.95 0.20
C GLU A 93 -2.70 -10.87 0.75
N VAL A 94 -3.02 -9.61 0.49
CA VAL A 94 -2.31 -8.47 1.10
C VAL A 94 -2.79 -8.33 2.54
N HIS A 95 -1.88 -8.53 3.49
CA HIS A 95 -2.19 -8.48 4.91
C HIS A 95 -2.20 -7.04 5.46
N THR A 96 -1.22 -6.24 5.06
CA THR A 96 -1.10 -4.87 5.55
C THR A 96 -0.27 -4.01 4.59
N ILE A 97 -0.57 -2.72 4.54
CA ILE A 97 0.27 -1.66 3.97
C ILE A 97 0.21 -0.48 4.92
N GLY A 98 1.36 -0.12 5.49
CA GLY A 98 1.50 1.03 6.37
C GLY A 98 2.52 2.03 5.82
N VAL A 99 2.17 3.31 5.80
CA VAL A 99 3.04 4.40 5.35
C VAL A 99 3.06 5.50 6.41
N ASP A 100 4.26 5.92 6.80
CA ASP A 100 4.45 7.05 7.73
C ASP A 100 3.62 8.26 7.24
N PRO A 101 2.75 8.86 8.08
CA PRO A 101 1.90 9.99 7.69
C PRO A 101 2.67 11.16 7.07
N ILE A 102 3.92 11.39 7.48
CA ILE A 102 4.76 12.45 6.90
C ILE A 102 5.13 12.19 5.43
N CYS A 103 5.01 10.93 4.97
CA CYS A 103 5.29 10.50 3.60
C CYS A 103 4.00 10.23 2.80
N HIS A 104 2.82 10.53 3.36
CA HIS A 104 1.56 10.38 2.63
C HIS A 104 1.54 11.26 1.38
N ARG A 105 0.83 10.80 0.35
CA ARG A 105 0.73 11.44 -0.99
C ARG A 105 2.06 11.51 -1.76
N GLY A 106 3.15 10.96 -1.22
CA GLY A 106 4.44 10.82 -1.90
C GLY A 106 4.59 9.55 -2.75
N GLY A 107 3.52 8.79 -2.99
CA GLY A 107 3.55 7.58 -3.83
C GLY A 107 4.09 6.32 -3.12
N VAL A 108 4.52 6.40 -1.86
CA VAL A 108 5.13 5.26 -1.14
C VAL A 108 4.19 4.06 -1.05
N GLY A 109 2.90 4.28 -0.75
CA GLY A 109 1.90 3.21 -0.72
C GLY A 109 1.72 2.51 -2.06
N THR A 110 1.76 3.27 -3.15
CA THR A 110 1.72 2.73 -4.52
C THR A 110 2.94 1.86 -4.80
N LEU A 111 4.16 2.33 -4.48
CA LEU A 111 5.39 1.55 -4.66
C LEU A 111 5.37 0.24 -3.88
N LEU A 112 4.89 0.27 -2.63
CA LEU A 112 4.72 -0.92 -1.79
C LEU A 112 3.74 -1.90 -2.43
N LEU A 113 2.55 -1.42 -2.83
CA LEU A 113 1.55 -2.27 -3.48
C LEU A 113 2.08 -2.90 -4.78
N GLU A 114 2.72 -2.12 -5.63
CA GLU A 114 3.31 -2.62 -6.89
C GLU A 114 4.35 -3.71 -6.65
N ALA A 115 5.20 -3.54 -5.63
CA ALA A 115 6.18 -4.55 -5.24
C ALA A 115 5.51 -5.85 -4.76
N LEU A 116 4.45 -5.78 -3.94
CA LEU A 116 3.67 -6.95 -3.54
C LEU A 116 3.01 -7.63 -4.73
N LEU A 117 2.42 -6.86 -5.65
CA LEU A 117 1.79 -7.40 -6.85
C LEU A 117 2.80 -8.05 -7.80
N ALA A 118 4.04 -7.56 -7.84
CA ALA A 118 5.13 -8.21 -8.58
C ALA A 118 5.50 -9.58 -7.97
N GLU A 119 5.51 -9.70 -6.64
CA GLU A 119 5.73 -10.99 -5.96
C GLU A 119 4.56 -11.98 -6.24
N ALA A 120 3.32 -11.54 -6.11
CA ALA A 120 2.14 -12.37 -6.43
C ALA A 120 2.16 -12.83 -7.89
N GLY A 121 2.51 -11.92 -8.81
CA GLY A 121 2.56 -12.18 -10.25
C GLY A 121 3.54 -13.28 -10.67
N LYS A 122 4.56 -13.60 -9.87
CA LYS A 122 5.48 -14.72 -10.11
C LYS A 122 4.79 -16.08 -10.02
N ARG A 123 3.71 -16.18 -9.26
CA ARG A 123 2.92 -17.41 -9.11
C ARG A 123 1.64 -17.40 -9.93
N GLY A 124 1.13 -16.23 -10.30
CA GLY A 124 -0.18 -16.07 -10.89
C GLY A 124 -1.31 -16.07 -9.85
N GLY A 125 -2.55 -16.16 -10.34
CA GLY A 125 -3.74 -16.21 -9.52
C GLY A 125 -4.26 -14.84 -9.07
N PRO A 126 -5.45 -14.82 -8.44
CA PRO A 126 -6.05 -13.60 -7.92
C PRO A 126 -5.32 -13.11 -6.66
N VAL A 127 -5.43 -11.81 -6.42
CA VAL A 127 -4.96 -11.16 -5.19
C VAL A 127 -6.15 -10.59 -4.45
N PHE A 128 -6.22 -10.84 -3.14
CA PHE A 128 -7.26 -10.37 -2.24
C PHE A 128 -6.72 -9.40 -1.20
N LEU A 129 -7.58 -8.58 -0.64
CA LEU A 129 -7.32 -7.74 0.52
C LEU A 129 -8.61 -7.34 1.21
N GLU A 130 -8.50 -6.96 2.50
CA GLU A 130 -9.51 -6.21 3.22
C GLU A 130 -9.07 -4.76 3.42
N VAL A 131 -10.03 -3.84 3.32
CA VAL A 131 -9.80 -2.41 3.56
C VAL A 131 -10.99 -1.79 4.27
N ARG A 132 -10.73 -0.92 5.25
CA ARG A 132 -11.79 -0.16 5.93
C ARG A 132 -12.65 0.59 4.91
N THR A 133 -13.96 0.55 5.08
CA THR A 133 -14.91 1.19 4.15
C THR A 133 -14.78 2.72 4.12
N ASP A 134 -14.20 3.32 5.16
CA ASP A 134 -13.93 4.75 5.28
C ASP A 134 -12.54 5.18 4.75
N ASN A 135 -11.64 4.22 4.41
CA ASN A 135 -10.31 4.52 3.89
C ASN A 135 -10.35 4.78 2.37
N GLN A 136 -10.98 5.88 1.98
CA GLN A 136 -11.15 6.26 0.58
C GLN A 136 -9.84 6.38 -0.22
N PRO A 137 -8.73 6.92 0.35
CA PRO A 137 -7.45 6.97 -0.35
C PRO A 137 -6.89 5.59 -0.72
N ALA A 138 -6.97 4.61 0.20
CA ALA A 138 -6.52 3.25 -0.05
C ALA A 138 -7.43 2.54 -1.08
N ILE A 139 -8.75 2.67 -0.95
CA ILE A 139 -9.71 2.11 -1.91
C ILE A 139 -9.43 2.63 -3.32
N ALA A 140 -9.21 3.93 -3.47
CA ALA A 140 -8.91 4.54 -4.77
C ALA A 140 -7.56 4.04 -5.34
N MET A 141 -6.55 3.85 -4.48
CA MET A 141 -5.27 3.27 -4.88
C MET A 141 -5.44 1.83 -5.39
N TYR A 142 -6.15 0.98 -4.64
CA TYR A 142 -6.41 -0.41 -5.03
C TYR A 142 -7.21 -0.49 -6.32
N ALA A 143 -8.26 0.32 -6.49
CA ALA A 143 -9.05 0.36 -7.71
C ALA A 143 -8.21 0.71 -8.95
N LYS A 144 -7.28 1.66 -8.86
CA LYS A 144 -6.32 1.99 -9.92
C LYS A 144 -5.42 0.81 -10.31
N HIS A 145 -5.18 -0.12 -9.39
CA HIS A 145 -4.38 -1.33 -9.61
C HIS A 145 -5.21 -2.56 -9.97
N GLY A 146 -6.48 -2.36 -10.36
CA GLY A 146 -7.35 -3.43 -10.86
C GLY A 146 -8.08 -4.23 -9.79
N PHE A 147 -8.10 -3.76 -8.55
CA PHE A 147 -8.96 -4.35 -7.52
C PHE A 147 -10.39 -3.82 -7.65
N HIS A 148 -11.35 -4.69 -7.38
CA HIS A 148 -12.76 -4.34 -7.29
C HIS A 148 -13.38 -4.96 -6.04
N ILE A 149 -14.39 -4.30 -5.48
CA ILE A 149 -15.10 -4.76 -4.29
C ILE A 149 -15.91 -6.00 -4.65
N ILE A 150 -15.75 -7.08 -3.89
CA ILE A 150 -16.49 -8.34 -4.04
C ILE A 150 -17.34 -8.66 -2.82
N GLY A 151 -17.18 -7.96 -1.72
CA GLY A 151 -17.92 -8.21 -0.50
C GLY A 151 -17.79 -7.10 0.53
N LEU A 152 -18.67 -7.15 1.53
CA LEU A 152 -18.66 -6.32 2.73
C LEU A 152 -18.64 -7.21 3.96
N ARG A 153 -17.66 -7.00 4.83
CA ARG A 153 -17.56 -7.66 6.14
C ARG A 153 -17.91 -6.66 7.24
N LYS A 154 -19.07 -6.83 7.85
CA LYS A 154 -19.53 -5.95 8.94
C LYS A 154 -18.77 -6.21 10.22
N ASN A 155 -18.47 -5.13 10.97
CA ASN A 155 -17.75 -5.17 12.24
C ASN A 155 -16.44 -5.97 12.16
N TYR A 156 -15.70 -5.80 11.08
CA TYR A 156 -14.49 -6.57 10.82
C TYR A 156 -13.31 -6.13 11.70
N TYR A 157 -13.14 -4.83 11.86
CA TYR A 157 -12.07 -4.26 12.67
C TYR A 157 -12.48 -4.17 14.14
N HIS A 158 -11.61 -4.58 15.03
CA HIS A 158 -11.83 -4.54 16.48
C HIS A 158 -10.76 -3.70 17.17
N PRO A 159 -11.11 -2.95 18.21
CA PRO A 159 -12.44 -2.80 18.82
C PRO A 159 -13.34 -1.75 18.15
N SER A 160 -12.88 -1.04 17.11
CA SER A 160 -13.63 0.06 16.49
C SER A 160 -15.00 -0.36 15.94
N GLY A 161 -15.16 -1.63 15.56
CA GLY A 161 -16.36 -2.13 14.90
C GLY A 161 -16.51 -1.64 13.44
N ALA A 162 -15.44 -1.10 12.84
CA ALA A 162 -15.50 -0.62 11.48
C ALA A 162 -15.70 -1.79 10.48
N ASP A 163 -16.45 -1.51 9.43
CA ASP A 163 -16.68 -2.45 8.34
C ASP A 163 -15.47 -2.50 7.39
N ALA A 164 -15.27 -3.65 6.73
CA ALA A 164 -14.30 -3.80 5.66
C ALA A 164 -14.94 -4.16 4.33
N TYR A 165 -14.42 -3.59 3.24
CA TYR A 165 -14.59 -4.17 1.93
C TYR A 165 -13.58 -5.28 1.73
N THR A 166 -14.04 -6.44 1.24
CA THR A 166 -13.16 -7.42 0.60
C THR A 166 -13.01 -7.01 -0.85
N MET A 167 -11.77 -6.81 -1.28
CA MET A 167 -11.46 -6.47 -2.67
C MET A 167 -10.65 -7.59 -3.32
N ARG A 168 -10.86 -7.77 -4.63
CA ARG A 168 -10.17 -8.78 -5.43
C ARG A 168 -9.59 -8.15 -6.69
N ARG A 169 -8.34 -8.46 -6.97
CA ARG A 169 -7.72 -8.26 -8.28
C ARG A 169 -7.66 -9.59 -8.99
N PRO A 170 -8.27 -9.74 -10.19
CA PRO A 170 -8.21 -10.98 -10.95
C PRO A 170 -6.78 -11.26 -11.41
N GLU A 171 -6.50 -12.51 -11.73
CA GLU A 171 -5.26 -12.89 -12.38
C GLU A 171 -5.06 -12.09 -13.67
N LEU A 172 -3.86 -11.58 -13.90
CA LEU A 172 -3.50 -11.02 -15.19
C LEU A 172 -3.22 -12.20 -16.12
N SER A 173 -4.06 -12.39 -17.14
CA SER A 173 -3.80 -13.40 -18.16
C SER A 173 -2.40 -13.18 -18.74
N ALA A 174 -1.68 -14.28 -19.01
CA ALA A 174 -0.31 -14.29 -19.53
C ALA A 174 -0.12 -13.54 -20.87
N GLN A 175 -1.17 -13.02 -21.46
CA GLN A 175 -1.17 -12.28 -22.73
C GLN A 175 -1.22 -10.76 -22.57
N GLY A 176 -0.91 -10.20 -21.40
CA GLY A 176 -0.66 -8.75 -21.27
C GLY A 176 -1.82 -7.82 -21.63
N GLN A 177 -3.05 -8.33 -21.73
CA GLN A 177 -4.23 -7.48 -21.91
C GLN A 177 -4.74 -7.05 -20.53
N ALA A 178 -4.34 -5.83 -20.13
CA ALA A 178 -5.05 -5.11 -19.10
C ALA A 178 -6.54 -5.14 -19.43
N TRP A 179 -7.35 -5.70 -18.51
CA TRP A 179 -8.79 -5.58 -18.57
C TRP A 179 -9.16 -4.09 -18.56
N ARG A 180 -9.39 -3.54 -19.72
CA ARG A 180 -10.01 -2.23 -19.88
C ARG A 180 -11.48 -2.43 -19.58
N GLY A 181 -11.95 -1.80 -18.50
CA GLY A 181 -13.26 -1.89 -17.93
C GLY A 181 -14.35 -2.30 -18.91
N ALA A 182 -14.99 -3.41 -18.65
CA ALA A 182 -16.30 -3.69 -19.20
C ALA A 182 -17.27 -2.69 -18.56
N GLN A 183 -17.59 -1.71 -19.37
CA GLN A 183 -18.83 -0.97 -19.50
C GLN A 183 -19.69 -0.79 -18.24
N ALA A 184 -19.62 0.43 -17.74
CA ALA A 184 -20.74 1.09 -17.10
C ALA A 184 -21.82 1.40 -18.19
N ASP A 185 -22.51 0.37 -18.68
CA ASP A 185 -23.70 0.53 -19.53
C ASP A 185 -24.49 -0.78 -19.48
N GLU A 186 -25.26 -0.96 -18.44
CA GLU A 186 -26.51 -1.74 -18.47
C GLU A 186 -27.17 -1.80 -17.08
N VAL A 187 -27.57 -0.67 -16.55
CA VAL A 187 -28.67 -0.61 -15.56
C VAL A 187 -29.45 0.69 -15.79
N LEU A 188 -30.19 0.76 -16.86
CA LEU A 188 -31.37 1.61 -17.03
C LEU A 188 -32.19 1.07 -18.24
N SER A 189 -32.95 0.03 -17.99
CA SER A 189 -34.18 -0.24 -18.72
C SER A 189 -35.10 -1.06 -17.82
#